data_91fdca4fee4cf564db2a3cf1202b37e7
#
_entry.id   91fdca4fee4cf564db2a3cf1202b37e7
#
_cell.length_a   1.000
_cell.length_b   1.000
_cell.length_c   1.000
_cell.angle_alpha   90.00
_cell.angle_beta   90.00
_cell.angle_gamma   90.00
#
_symmetry.space_group_name_H-M   'P 1'
#
loop_
_entity.id
_entity.type
_entity.pdbx_description
1 polymer ?
#
loop_
_entity_poly.entity_id
_entity_poly.type
_entity_poly.pdbx_seq_one_letter_code
_entity_poly.pdbx_strand_id
1 'polypeptide(L)'
;METQKNLNTYLIHQRRYFHMHPEIGFDTYQTASYIYNELKNLGYSPCYLLNKAAVVAKLNLGKEKTIAFRSDMDALPIQELNTIAYKSTNSYMHACGHDAHMAILLTLAKAIREHLNEINYNITFIFQPAEEGPLPGGSKKIIETHLIDDIDAFFAYHVTNKLTSDSIGIKVGAACAAPDLFDLTITGKGCHASTPHL
;
A
#
# COMPACT_ATOMS: atom_id res chain seq x y z
N MET A 1 22.41 -17.96 3.45
CA MET A 1 23.11 -16.78 2.88
C MET A 1 22.70 -16.48 1.44
N GLU A 2 22.64 -17.45 0.54
CA GLU A 2 22.26 -17.23 -0.86
C GLU A 2 20.78 -16.82 -1.02
N THR A 3 19.86 -17.46 -0.31
CA THR A 3 18.43 -17.12 -0.27
C THR A 3 18.20 -15.68 0.19
N GLN A 4 18.88 -15.23 1.25
CA GLN A 4 18.74 -13.87 1.75
C GLN A 4 19.26 -12.81 0.77
N LYS A 5 20.37 -13.10 0.08
CA LYS A 5 20.91 -12.23 -0.97
C LYS A 5 19.93 -12.11 -2.15
N ASN A 6 19.25 -13.20 -2.50
CA ASN A 6 18.24 -13.23 -3.56
C ASN A 6 17.01 -12.41 -3.17
N LEU A 7 16.51 -12.54 -1.93
CA LEU A 7 15.39 -11.73 -1.43
C LEU A 7 15.72 -10.24 -1.39
N ASN A 8 16.91 -9.84 -0.94
CA ASN A 8 17.34 -8.44 -0.94
C ASN A 8 17.42 -7.86 -2.35
N THR A 9 17.97 -8.61 -3.31
CA THR A 9 18.03 -8.17 -4.71
C THR A 9 16.63 -8.00 -5.28
N TYR A 10 15.71 -8.91 -5.01
CA TYR A 10 14.31 -8.82 -5.41
C TYR A 10 13.63 -7.61 -4.77
N LEU A 11 13.76 -7.42 -3.45
CA LEU A 11 13.21 -6.28 -2.72
C LEU A 11 13.64 -4.94 -3.33
N ILE A 12 14.94 -4.77 -3.56
CA ILE A 12 15.49 -3.52 -4.12
C ILE A 12 14.96 -3.28 -5.55
N HIS A 13 14.88 -4.35 -6.36
CA HIS A 13 14.33 -4.27 -7.71
C HIS A 13 12.87 -3.82 -7.69
N GLN A 14 12.03 -4.47 -6.88
CA GLN A 14 10.61 -4.14 -6.74
C GLN A 14 10.41 -2.69 -6.28
N ARG A 15 11.13 -2.28 -5.23
CA ARG A 15 11.04 -0.91 -4.70
C ARG A 15 11.40 0.14 -5.75
N ARG A 16 12.47 -0.06 -6.52
CA ARG A 16 12.89 0.87 -7.56
C ARG A 16 11.91 0.91 -8.72
N TYR A 17 11.33 -0.23 -9.09
CA TYR A 17 10.30 -0.29 -10.12
C TYR A 17 9.08 0.55 -9.73
N PHE A 18 8.51 0.33 -8.54
CA PHE A 18 7.36 1.12 -8.06
C PHE A 18 7.70 2.60 -7.95
N HIS A 19 8.87 2.93 -7.44
CA HIS A 19 9.31 4.33 -7.31
C HIS A 19 9.35 5.07 -8.64
N MET A 20 9.74 4.40 -9.72
CA MET A 20 9.76 4.98 -11.06
C MET A 20 8.38 5.12 -11.71
N HIS A 21 7.38 4.37 -11.26
CA HIS A 21 6.07 4.28 -11.90
C HIS A 21 4.93 4.59 -10.91
N PRO A 22 4.95 5.75 -10.23
CA PRO A 22 3.92 6.09 -9.26
C PRO A 22 2.58 6.39 -9.94
N GLU A 23 1.50 5.90 -9.33
CA GLU A 23 0.11 6.17 -9.67
C GLU A 23 -0.63 6.65 -8.42
N ILE A 24 -1.73 7.40 -8.56
CA ILE A 24 -2.43 8.05 -7.44
C ILE A 24 -3.85 7.53 -7.22
N GLY A 25 -4.30 7.57 -5.98
CA GLY A 25 -5.68 7.29 -5.60
C GLY A 25 -6.16 5.91 -6.08
N PHE A 26 -7.26 5.89 -6.82
CA PHE A 26 -7.79 4.68 -7.45
C PHE A 26 -7.24 4.40 -8.86
N ASP A 27 -6.44 5.28 -9.43
CA ASP A 27 -5.87 5.12 -10.77
C ASP A 27 -4.55 4.31 -10.74
N THR A 28 -4.50 3.27 -9.93
CA THR A 28 -3.35 2.39 -9.69
C THR A 28 -3.35 1.14 -10.58
N TYR A 29 -3.84 1.24 -11.80
CA TYR A 29 -4.08 0.09 -12.69
C TYR A 29 -2.81 -0.60 -13.17
N GLN A 30 -1.75 0.14 -13.48
CA GLN A 30 -0.47 -0.43 -13.92
C GLN A 30 0.26 -1.07 -12.74
N THR A 31 0.26 -0.40 -11.59
CA THR A 31 0.78 -0.91 -10.33
C THR A 31 0.10 -2.21 -9.95
N ALA A 32 -1.24 -2.24 -9.97
CA ALA A 32 -2.02 -3.44 -9.68
C ALA A 32 -1.76 -4.57 -10.68
N SER A 33 -1.62 -4.24 -11.98
CA SER A 33 -1.29 -5.22 -13.01
C SER A 33 0.08 -5.84 -12.82
N TYR A 34 1.06 -5.02 -12.45
CA TYR A 34 2.40 -5.49 -12.14
C TYR A 34 2.39 -6.43 -10.93
N ILE A 35 1.77 -6.04 -9.82
CA ILE A 35 1.64 -6.84 -8.60
C ILE A 35 0.91 -8.17 -8.88
N TYR A 36 -0.16 -8.12 -9.66
CA TYR A 36 -0.91 -9.32 -10.06
C TYR A 36 0.00 -10.32 -10.78
N ASN A 37 0.78 -9.85 -11.75
CA ASN A 37 1.69 -10.71 -12.51
C ASN A 37 2.82 -11.25 -11.65
N GLU A 38 3.41 -10.43 -10.76
CA GLU A 38 4.44 -10.88 -9.82
C GLU A 38 3.90 -11.99 -8.90
N LEU A 39 2.73 -11.80 -8.30
CA LEU A 39 2.10 -12.82 -7.47
C LEU A 39 1.80 -14.09 -8.25
N LYS A 40 1.33 -13.97 -9.49
CA LYS A 40 1.09 -15.12 -10.37
C LYS A 40 2.39 -15.87 -10.70
N ASN A 41 3.46 -15.16 -10.98
CA ASN A 41 4.80 -15.75 -11.22
C ASN A 41 5.34 -16.47 -9.98
N LEU A 42 5.00 -15.98 -8.77
CA LEU A 42 5.30 -16.64 -7.51
C LEU A 42 4.39 -17.85 -7.21
N GLY A 43 3.43 -18.16 -8.09
CA GLY A 43 2.53 -19.31 -7.95
C GLY A 43 1.31 -19.07 -7.06
N TYR A 44 0.93 -17.81 -6.83
CA TYR A 44 -0.34 -17.45 -6.22
C TYR A 44 -1.47 -17.39 -7.26
N SER A 45 -2.72 -17.32 -6.78
CA SER A 45 -3.91 -17.07 -7.59
C SER A 45 -4.51 -15.71 -7.20
N PRO A 46 -3.90 -14.59 -7.63
CA PRO A 46 -4.40 -13.28 -7.28
C PRO A 46 -5.71 -12.96 -7.98
N CYS A 47 -6.50 -12.08 -7.37
CA CYS A 47 -7.68 -11.49 -7.98
C CYS A 47 -7.62 -9.96 -7.93
N TYR A 48 -8.22 -9.33 -8.94
CA TYR A 48 -8.42 -7.89 -8.95
C TYR A 48 -9.69 -7.52 -8.19
N LEU A 49 -9.65 -6.39 -7.49
CA LEU A 49 -10.80 -5.72 -6.92
C LEU A 49 -10.88 -4.27 -7.42
N LEU A 50 -11.99 -3.60 -7.11
CA LEU A 50 -12.18 -2.17 -7.34
C LEU A 50 -11.85 -1.76 -8.79
N ASN A 51 -12.48 -2.43 -9.77
CA ASN A 51 -12.22 -2.20 -11.19
C ASN A 51 -10.74 -2.35 -11.59
N LYS A 52 -10.03 -3.28 -10.99
CA LYS A 52 -8.60 -3.58 -11.16
C LYS A 52 -7.64 -2.57 -10.50
N ALA A 53 -8.14 -1.71 -9.63
CA ALA A 53 -7.27 -0.80 -8.87
C ALA A 53 -6.63 -1.46 -7.64
N ALA A 54 -7.14 -2.60 -7.18
CA ALA A 54 -6.62 -3.35 -6.02
C ALA A 54 -6.31 -4.79 -6.39
N VAL A 55 -5.42 -5.43 -5.63
CA VAL A 55 -5.09 -6.86 -5.78
C VAL A 55 -5.17 -7.55 -4.43
N VAL A 56 -5.79 -8.73 -4.42
CA VAL A 56 -5.81 -9.62 -3.26
C VAL A 56 -5.35 -11.01 -3.71
N ALA A 57 -4.52 -11.66 -2.90
CA ALA A 57 -4.13 -13.06 -3.11
C ALA A 57 -4.29 -13.85 -1.83
N LYS A 58 -5.02 -14.97 -1.89
CA LYS A 58 -5.21 -15.88 -0.76
C LYS A 58 -4.34 -17.12 -0.94
N LEU A 59 -3.65 -17.52 0.12
CA LEU A 59 -2.93 -18.77 0.25
C LEU A 59 -3.65 -19.62 1.29
N ASN A 60 -4.45 -20.57 0.83
CA ASN A 60 -5.13 -21.52 1.70
C ASN A 60 -4.24 -22.75 1.90
N LEU A 61 -3.79 -22.96 3.12
CA LEU A 61 -2.98 -24.09 3.57
C LEU A 61 -3.79 -25.09 4.42
N GLY A 62 -5.12 -24.98 4.45
CA GLY A 62 -6.00 -25.81 5.27
C GLY A 62 -5.83 -25.58 6.78
N LYS A 63 -5.41 -24.38 7.17
CA LYS A 63 -5.22 -24.00 8.58
C LYS A 63 -6.51 -23.44 9.15
N GLU A 64 -6.64 -23.50 10.48
CA GLU A 64 -7.81 -23.01 11.21
C GLU A 64 -7.94 -21.48 11.12
N LYS A 65 -6.81 -20.76 11.16
CA LYS A 65 -6.77 -19.30 11.22
C LYS A 65 -6.17 -18.69 9.98
N THR A 66 -6.67 -17.50 9.62
CA THR A 66 -6.20 -16.69 8.50
C THR A 66 -5.59 -15.39 9.02
N ILE A 67 -4.39 -15.07 8.58
CA ILE A 67 -3.75 -13.78 8.81
C ILE A 67 -3.62 -13.01 7.50
N ALA A 68 -3.76 -11.70 7.57
CA ALA A 68 -3.57 -10.83 6.41
C ALA A 68 -2.40 -9.88 6.58
N PHE A 69 -1.71 -9.63 5.48
CA PHE A 69 -0.71 -8.59 5.35
C PHE A 69 -1.18 -7.56 4.33
N ARG A 70 -1.12 -6.29 4.69
CA ARG A 70 -1.59 -5.17 3.87
C ARG A 70 -0.46 -4.22 3.51
N SER A 71 -0.45 -3.79 2.27
CA SER A 71 0.29 -2.65 1.75
C SER A 71 -0.65 -1.69 1.05
N ASP A 72 -0.42 -0.39 1.21
CA ASP A 72 -0.94 0.64 0.32
C ASP A 72 -0.16 0.66 -1.00
N MET A 73 -0.73 1.31 -2.04
CA MET A 73 -0.16 1.29 -3.39
C MET A 73 -0.04 2.65 -4.04
N ASP A 74 -0.84 3.62 -3.61
CA ASP A 74 -0.93 4.92 -4.24
C ASP A 74 0.21 5.85 -3.84
N ALA A 75 0.52 6.77 -4.72
CA ALA A 75 1.51 7.82 -4.58
C ALA A 75 0.82 9.19 -4.36
N LEU A 76 1.61 10.22 -4.21
CA LEU A 76 1.17 11.59 -4.02
C LEU A 76 1.38 12.45 -5.28
N PRO A 77 0.53 13.46 -5.53
CA PRO A 77 0.70 14.42 -6.63
C PRO A 77 1.82 15.44 -6.31
N ILE A 78 3.01 14.92 -6.13
CA ILE A 78 4.22 15.68 -5.78
C ILE A 78 5.26 15.43 -6.86
N GLN A 79 5.82 16.52 -7.41
CA GLN A 79 6.93 16.42 -8.35
C GLN A 79 8.22 16.02 -7.62
N GLU A 80 8.80 14.91 -8.01
CA GLU A 80 10.07 14.48 -7.44
C GLU A 80 11.22 15.35 -7.92
N LEU A 81 12.02 15.88 -6.98
CA LEU A 81 13.19 16.72 -7.27
C LEU A 81 14.54 16.01 -7.11
N ASN A 82 14.53 14.74 -6.66
CA ASN A 82 15.74 13.94 -6.50
C ASN A 82 16.47 13.71 -7.84
N THR A 83 17.78 13.45 -7.76
CA THR A 83 18.66 13.17 -8.91
C THR A 83 19.11 11.71 -8.98
N ILE A 84 18.30 10.80 -8.43
CA ILE A 84 18.58 9.36 -8.40
C ILE A 84 18.23 8.68 -9.73
N ALA A 85 18.93 7.59 -10.04
CA ALA A 85 18.76 6.86 -11.30
C ALA A 85 17.37 6.21 -11.48
N TYR A 86 16.65 5.98 -10.40
CA TYR A 86 15.31 5.40 -10.38
C TYR A 86 14.25 6.43 -9.97
N LYS A 87 14.45 7.70 -10.29
CA LYS A 87 13.50 8.79 -10.12
C LYS A 87 12.18 8.48 -10.81
N SER A 88 11.09 9.01 -10.26
CA SER A 88 9.76 8.98 -10.88
C SER A 88 9.80 9.45 -12.35
N THR A 89 9.09 8.74 -13.20
CA THR A 89 8.98 9.03 -14.64
C THR A 89 7.82 9.96 -15.00
N ASN A 90 7.01 10.36 -14.00
CA ASN A 90 5.85 11.25 -14.20
C ASN A 90 5.81 12.36 -13.14
N SER A 91 4.67 13.02 -12.98
CA SER A 91 4.47 14.15 -12.06
C SER A 91 4.10 13.73 -10.63
N TYR A 92 4.16 12.44 -10.31
CA TYR A 92 3.83 11.89 -9.01
C TYR A 92 5.07 11.35 -8.31
N MET A 93 4.99 11.12 -7.01
CA MET A 93 6.09 10.58 -6.22
C MET A 93 5.56 9.71 -5.08
N HIS A 94 6.20 8.57 -4.85
CA HIS A 94 6.00 7.79 -3.62
C HIS A 94 6.68 8.46 -2.41
N ALA A 95 6.23 9.70 -2.08
CA ALA A 95 6.82 10.48 -0.99
C ALA A 95 6.48 9.94 0.40
N CYS A 96 5.39 9.16 0.53
CA CYS A 96 5.02 8.47 1.76
C CYS A 96 5.68 7.09 1.92
N GLY A 97 6.35 6.58 0.88
CA GLY A 97 7.10 5.32 0.95
C GLY A 97 6.29 4.06 0.62
N HIS A 98 5.12 4.19 -0.02
CA HIS A 98 4.29 3.05 -0.40
C HIS A 98 4.96 2.13 -1.44
N ASP A 99 5.91 2.63 -2.22
CA ASP A 99 6.79 1.83 -3.08
C ASP A 99 7.60 0.79 -2.27
N ALA A 100 8.09 1.18 -1.10
CA ALA A 100 8.77 0.26 -0.19
C ALA A 100 7.78 -0.73 0.44
N HIS A 101 6.58 -0.29 0.79
CA HIS A 101 5.54 -1.15 1.36
C HIS A 101 5.15 -2.27 0.38
N MET A 102 4.87 -1.94 -0.87
CA MET A 102 4.57 -2.93 -1.93
C MET A 102 5.74 -3.92 -2.12
N ALA A 103 6.96 -3.41 -2.19
CA ALA A 103 8.15 -4.23 -2.37
C ALA A 103 8.37 -5.21 -1.21
N ILE A 104 8.17 -4.77 0.04
CA ILE A 104 8.26 -5.62 1.23
C ILE A 104 7.18 -6.71 1.17
N LEU A 105 5.93 -6.36 0.83
CA LEU A 105 4.84 -7.33 0.79
C LEU A 105 5.04 -8.38 -0.31
N LEU A 106 5.50 -8.00 -1.50
CA LEU A 106 5.86 -8.95 -2.55
C LEU A 106 7.05 -9.84 -2.15
N THR A 107 8.03 -9.26 -1.45
CA THR A 107 9.18 -10.04 -0.97
C THR A 107 8.77 -11.03 0.13
N LEU A 108 7.86 -10.63 1.01
CA LEU A 108 7.26 -11.53 1.99
C LEU A 108 6.49 -12.67 1.30
N ALA A 109 5.70 -12.35 0.27
CA ALA A 109 5.00 -13.38 -0.51
C ALA A 109 5.99 -14.37 -1.15
N LYS A 110 7.11 -13.88 -1.70
CA LYS A 110 8.18 -14.74 -2.22
C LYS A 110 8.78 -15.62 -1.14
N ALA A 111 9.14 -15.07 0.01
CA ALA A 111 9.73 -15.82 1.13
C ALA A 111 8.77 -16.90 1.65
N ILE A 112 7.48 -16.59 1.79
CA ILE A 112 6.46 -17.55 2.23
C ILE A 112 6.36 -18.74 1.27
N ARG A 113 6.47 -18.54 -0.04
CA ARG A 113 6.47 -19.64 -1.02
C ARG A 113 7.67 -20.57 -0.88
N GLU A 114 8.80 -20.04 -0.45
CA GLU A 114 10.01 -20.83 -0.20
C GLU A 114 9.95 -21.62 1.12
N HIS A 115 9.04 -21.25 2.06
CA HIS A 115 8.93 -21.80 3.41
C HIS A 115 7.54 -22.33 3.78
N LEU A 116 6.76 -22.82 2.83
CA LEU A 116 5.36 -23.23 3.04
C LEU A 116 5.16 -24.23 4.20
N ASN A 117 6.10 -25.12 4.42
CA ASN A 117 6.02 -26.14 5.47
C ASN A 117 6.16 -25.57 6.88
N GLU A 118 6.66 -24.34 7.02
CA GLU A 118 6.85 -23.64 8.29
C GLU A 118 5.65 -22.75 8.64
N ILE A 119 4.71 -22.57 7.71
CA ILE A 119 3.58 -21.66 7.86
C ILE A 119 2.40 -22.34 8.55
N ASN A 120 1.94 -21.79 9.65
CA ASN A 120 0.85 -22.32 10.48
C ASN A 120 -0.49 -21.60 10.32
N TYR A 121 -0.62 -20.72 9.33
CA TYR A 121 -1.80 -19.91 9.05
C TYR A 121 -2.15 -19.97 7.57
N ASN A 122 -3.43 -19.77 7.23
CA ASN A 122 -3.77 -19.31 5.88
C ASN A 122 -3.33 -17.83 5.77
N ILE A 123 -2.95 -17.39 4.58
CA ILE A 123 -2.42 -16.04 4.40
C ILE A 123 -3.21 -15.30 3.33
N THR A 124 -3.53 -14.04 3.59
CA THR A 124 -4.11 -13.13 2.63
C THR A 124 -3.18 -11.93 2.44
N PHE A 125 -2.78 -11.66 1.19
CA PHE A 125 -2.04 -10.47 0.80
C PHE A 125 -3.02 -9.46 0.23
N ILE A 126 -2.98 -8.21 0.70
CA ILE A 126 -3.88 -7.13 0.31
C ILE A 126 -3.05 -5.95 -0.17
N PHE A 127 -3.21 -5.59 -1.44
CA PHE A 127 -2.61 -4.41 -2.04
C PHE A 127 -3.72 -3.39 -2.29
N GLN A 128 -3.72 -2.33 -1.48
CA GLN A 128 -4.81 -1.37 -1.36
C GLN A 128 -4.47 -0.07 -2.09
N PRO A 129 -5.34 0.44 -2.99
CA PRO A 129 -5.25 1.78 -3.56
C PRO A 129 -5.84 2.83 -2.62
N ALA A 130 -5.66 4.11 -2.95
CA ALA A 130 -6.34 5.25 -2.35
C ALA A 130 -6.25 5.29 -0.81
N GLU A 131 -5.05 5.13 -0.27
CA GLU A 131 -4.76 5.40 1.14
C GLU A 131 -4.69 6.90 1.39
N GLU A 132 -4.04 7.64 0.47
CA GLU A 132 -3.89 9.09 0.50
C GLU A 132 -5.16 9.84 0.01
N GLY A 133 -6.14 9.13 -0.46
CA GLY A 133 -7.41 9.66 -1.00
C GLY A 133 -7.66 9.25 -2.45
N PRO A 134 -8.82 9.60 -3.00
CA PRO A 134 -9.95 10.33 -2.39
C PRO A 134 -10.77 9.49 -1.40
N LEU A 135 -11.49 10.16 -0.51
CA LEU A 135 -12.43 9.48 0.39
C LEU A 135 -13.54 8.76 -0.40
N PRO A 136 -14.07 7.66 0.11
CA PRO A 136 -13.88 7.06 1.45
C PRO A 136 -12.62 6.17 1.57
N GLY A 137 -11.68 6.21 0.63
CA GLY A 137 -10.47 5.42 0.61
C GLY A 137 -10.66 3.97 0.16
N GLY A 138 -9.53 3.33 -0.21
CA GLY A 138 -9.54 1.97 -0.76
C GLY A 138 -9.88 0.91 0.28
N SER A 139 -9.46 1.08 1.54
CA SER A 139 -9.72 0.12 2.61
C SER A 139 -11.22 -0.13 2.82
N LYS A 140 -12.02 0.94 2.93
CA LYS A 140 -13.47 0.82 3.09
C LYS A 140 -14.09 0.05 1.93
N LYS A 141 -13.71 0.38 0.70
CA LYS A 141 -14.22 -0.31 -0.50
C LYS A 141 -13.80 -1.78 -0.58
N ILE A 142 -12.61 -2.14 -0.09
CA ILE A 142 -12.17 -3.54 -0.02
C ILE A 142 -13.01 -4.29 1.03
N ILE A 143 -13.26 -3.71 2.19
CA ILE A 143 -14.13 -4.30 3.23
C ILE A 143 -15.54 -4.55 2.68
N GLU A 144 -16.12 -3.61 1.97
CA GLU A 144 -17.45 -3.73 1.34
C GLU A 144 -17.56 -4.86 0.31
N THR A 145 -16.44 -5.45 -0.13
CA THR A 145 -16.46 -6.64 -1.01
C THR A 145 -16.71 -7.96 -0.26
N HIS A 146 -16.63 -7.95 1.06
CA HIS A 146 -16.72 -9.14 1.93
C HIS A 146 -15.70 -10.25 1.61
N LEU A 147 -14.69 -9.96 0.82
CA LEU A 147 -13.65 -10.95 0.46
C LEU A 147 -12.67 -11.23 1.60
N ILE A 148 -12.63 -10.37 2.61
CA ILE A 148 -11.66 -10.39 3.70
C ILE A 148 -12.31 -10.61 5.07
N ASP A 149 -13.58 -11.06 5.11
CA ASP A 149 -14.32 -11.26 6.36
C ASP A 149 -13.82 -12.48 7.18
N ASP A 150 -13.06 -13.38 6.54
CA ASP A 150 -12.49 -14.59 7.14
C ASP A 150 -11.11 -14.38 7.79
N ILE A 151 -10.71 -13.15 8.05
CA ILE A 151 -9.37 -12.83 8.57
C ILE A 151 -9.42 -12.66 10.09
N ASP A 152 -8.60 -13.44 10.82
CA ASP A 152 -8.47 -13.38 12.28
C ASP A 152 -7.54 -12.27 12.77
N ALA A 153 -6.49 -11.93 11.97
CA ALA A 153 -5.55 -10.88 12.34
C ALA A 153 -4.99 -10.17 11.11
N PHE A 154 -4.82 -8.84 11.23
CA PHE A 154 -4.23 -7.99 10.19
C PHE A 154 -2.87 -7.46 10.63
N PHE A 155 -1.93 -7.46 9.68
CA PHE A 155 -0.62 -6.85 9.82
C PHE A 155 -0.44 -5.78 8.73
N ALA A 156 -0.06 -4.59 9.16
CA ALA A 156 0.37 -3.50 8.30
C ALA A 156 1.63 -2.88 8.91
N TYR A 157 2.42 -2.22 8.10
CA TYR A 157 3.65 -1.55 8.52
C TYR A 157 3.78 -0.23 7.74
N HIS A 158 4.58 0.67 8.29
CA HIS A 158 4.91 1.92 7.62
C HIS A 158 6.41 2.20 7.77
N VAL A 159 7.07 2.55 6.66
CA VAL A 159 8.47 3.01 6.71
C VAL A 159 8.54 4.39 7.35
N THR A 160 9.61 4.66 8.12
CA THR A 160 9.77 5.95 8.78
C THR A 160 11.24 6.34 8.85
N ASN A 161 11.51 7.63 8.76
CA ASN A 161 12.83 8.20 8.96
C ASN A 161 13.12 8.58 10.43
N LYS A 162 12.19 8.27 11.36
CA LYS A 162 12.33 8.56 12.79
C LYS A 162 13.06 7.47 13.56
N LEU A 163 13.28 6.32 12.94
CA LEU A 163 13.99 5.18 13.50
C LEU A 163 15.28 4.93 12.74
N THR A 164 16.25 4.30 13.39
CA THR A 164 17.47 3.83 12.71
C THR A 164 17.11 2.70 11.73
N SER A 165 17.90 2.54 10.67
CA SER A 165 17.63 1.59 9.57
C SER A 165 17.51 0.13 9.99
N ASP A 166 18.06 -0.25 11.13
CA ASP A 166 18.03 -1.62 11.66
C ASP A 166 16.98 -1.82 12.76
N SER A 167 16.03 -0.87 12.89
CA SER A 167 15.03 -0.88 13.96
C SER A 167 13.63 -1.10 13.43
N ILE A 168 12.83 -1.85 14.19
CA ILE A 168 11.38 -1.98 14.00
C ILE A 168 10.69 -1.41 15.23
N GLY A 169 9.81 -0.43 15.03
CA GLY A 169 9.00 0.16 16.09
C GLY A 169 7.68 -0.59 16.24
N ILE A 170 7.38 -1.06 17.45
CA ILE A 170 6.10 -1.65 17.81
C ILE A 170 5.55 -0.90 19.02
N LYS A 171 4.27 -0.50 18.95
CA LYS A 171 3.58 0.19 20.03
C LYS A 171 2.31 -0.54 20.42
N VAL A 172 2.12 -0.78 21.71
CA VAL A 172 0.86 -1.31 22.25
C VAL A 172 -0.16 -0.18 22.36
N GLY A 173 -1.39 -0.43 21.93
CA GLY A 173 -2.47 0.57 21.92
C GLY A 173 -2.43 1.47 20.68
N ALA A 174 -2.96 2.70 20.80
CA ALA A 174 -3.06 3.64 19.68
C ALA A 174 -1.67 4.03 19.14
N ALA A 175 -1.38 3.67 17.90
CA ALA A 175 -0.12 3.96 17.22
C ALA A 175 -0.12 5.30 16.47
N CYS A 176 -1.28 5.66 15.87
CA CYS A 176 -1.46 6.89 15.08
C CYS A 176 -2.67 7.67 15.58
N ALA A 177 -2.71 8.97 15.27
CA ALA A 177 -3.89 9.79 15.42
C ALA A 177 -4.94 9.41 14.36
N ALA A 178 -6.22 9.68 14.64
CA ALA A 178 -7.29 9.63 13.65
C ALA A 178 -7.50 11.05 13.11
N PRO A 179 -7.24 11.32 11.81
CA PRO A 179 -7.50 12.62 11.22
C PRO A 179 -8.98 12.75 10.84
N ASP A 180 -9.54 13.92 11.06
CA ASP A 180 -10.84 14.32 10.54
C ASP A 180 -10.66 15.42 9.51
N LEU A 181 -11.36 15.33 8.38
CA LEU A 181 -11.38 16.33 7.33
C LEU A 181 -12.76 17.00 7.31
N PHE A 182 -12.76 18.32 7.23
CA PHE A 182 -13.99 19.09 7.00
C PHE A 182 -13.75 20.22 6.01
N ASP A 183 -14.74 20.48 5.16
CA ASP A 183 -14.73 21.57 4.21
C ASP A 183 -15.69 22.65 4.68
N LEU A 184 -15.22 23.90 4.76
CA LEU A 184 -16.01 25.07 5.09
C LEU A 184 -16.16 25.95 3.85
N THR A 185 -17.37 26.07 3.33
CA THR A 185 -17.68 26.98 2.23
C THR A 185 -18.44 28.20 2.76
N ILE A 186 -17.88 29.40 2.56
CA ILE A 186 -18.53 30.68 2.90
C ILE A 186 -18.93 31.35 1.62
N THR A 187 -20.25 31.50 1.42
CA THR A 187 -20.82 32.20 0.26
C THR A 187 -21.31 33.56 0.69
N GLY A 188 -20.79 34.59 0.07
CA GLY A 188 -21.17 35.99 0.36
C GLY A 188 -21.24 36.87 -0.89
N LYS A 189 -21.64 38.10 -0.72
CA LYS A 189 -21.54 39.17 -1.75
C LYS A 189 -20.24 39.94 -1.55
N GLY A 190 -19.58 40.27 -2.66
CA GLY A 190 -18.42 41.17 -2.60
C GLY A 190 -18.90 42.59 -2.22
N CYS A 191 -18.18 43.19 -1.27
CA CYS A 191 -18.47 44.54 -0.82
C CYS A 191 -17.17 45.28 -0.49
N HIS A 192 -17.23 46.58 -0.29
CA HIS A 192 -16.09 47.34 0.22
C HIS A 192 -15.84 46.99 1.70
N ALA A 193 -14.61 46.81 2.10
CA ALA A 193 -14.26 46.38 3.46
C ALA A 193 -14.76 47.29 4.59
N SER A 194 -14.96 48.63 4.28
CA SER A 194 -15.51 49.57 5.25
C SER A 194 -17.06 49.54 5.31
N THR A 195 -17.74 48.85 4.40
CA THR A 195 -19.21 48.76 4.31
C THR A 195 -19.67 47.32 4.10
N PRO A 196 -19.29 46.36 4.99
CA PRO A 196 -19.58 44.94 4.79
C PRO A 196 -21.05 44.55 4.90
N HIS A 197 -21.92 45.52 5.24
CA HIS A 197 -23.36 45.36 5.41
C HIS A 197 -24.17 45.73 4.15
N LEU A 198 -23.54 46.25 3.10
CA LEU A 198 -24.12 46.54 1.81
C LEU A 198 -23.84 45.45 0.79
#